data_74bbe9efd293dd34c32b5a0280e10131
#
_entry.id   74bbe9efd293dd34c32b5a0280e10131
#
_cell.length_a   1.000
_cell.length_b   1.000
_cell.length_c   1.000
_cell.angle_alpha   90.00
_cell.angle_beta   90.00
_cell.angle_gamma   90.00
#
_symmetry.space_group_name_H-M   'P 1'
#
loop_
_entity.id
_entity.type
_entity.pdbx_description
1 polymer ?
#
loop_
_entity_poly.entity_id
_entity_poly.type
_entity_poly.pdbx_seq_one_letter_code
_entity_poly.pdbx_strand_id
1 'polypeptide(L)'
;MRESCAILDFGSSSVVAMIGENGVNNTFNILGRGEIAYAGFQDAEFLEPENLKFAIATALSNAEMTSDTKITEIYIGVPGEFCSCVTKSIKLSFPKAKKISKFDVDNIYKTGDAFDEDKDYTLINHSVIYYELDSTKRVIDPVALKAKTLVGNISYILAKADFVTQIAKIFSELRITIKGYICAMLAESLYLFEPEIRDKYVLIADVGYITTSIALARGNALLFLNSFSLGGGYITADLSQCLKISFNEAERLKHKVVLGWEPKPSDVYEIEGDEYKNTFAAKATNEIVSDRVEMICEYIEKCLDRCMYDLPEFVPLYIVGGGFNFLRGVKSIVSRKLKRQVEFVSSVGMKELRPYDASEEGMLNIILNYSDMLESVLVKNK
;
A
#
# COMPACT_ATOMS: atom_id res chain seq x y z
N MET A 1 -25.34 11.91 -14.30
CA MET A 1 -24.87 10.52 -14.18
C MET A 1 -23.88 10.54 -13.01
N ARG A 2 -23.88 9.53 -12.18
CA ARG A 2 -22.83 9.37 -11.16
C ARG A 2 -21.53 9.11 -11.89
N GLU A 3 -20.45 9.71 -11.42
CA GLU A 3 -19.14 9.48 -11.99
C GLU A 3 -18.65 8.12 -11.52
N SER A 4 -18.28 7.25 -12.45
CA SER A 4 -17.69 5.94 -12.17
C SER A 4 -16.24 5.93 -12.56
N CYS A 5 -15.42 5.21 -11.84
CA CYS A 5 -14.00 5.01 -12.14
C CYS A 5 -13.61 3.54 -12.03
N ALA A 6 -12.55 3.17 -12.72
CA ALA A 6 -11.94 1.86 -12.61
C ALA A 6 -10.52 1.97 -12.07
N ILE A 7 -10.12 0.99 -11.29
CA ILE A 7 -8.76 0.83 -10.77
C ILE A 7 -8.24 -0.57 -11.06
N LEU A 8 -6.93 -0.71 -11.18
CA LEU A 8 -6.23 -1.99 -11.13
C LEU A 8 -5.16 -1.92 -10.07
N ASP A 9 -5.14 -2.90 -9.19
CA ASP A 9 -4.10 -3.06 -8.17
C ASP A 9 -3.36 -4.38 -8.34
N PHE A 10 -2.10 -4.39 -7.92
CA PHE A 10 -1.22 -5.54 -7.96
C PHE A 10 -0.89 -5.97 -6.54
N GLY A 11 -1.57 -7.02 -6.07
CA GLY A 11 -1.13 -7.73 -4.89
C GLY A 11 0.05 -8.65 -5.20
N SER A 12 0.79 -9.05 -4.18
CA SER A 12 1.92 -9.96 -4.37
C SER A 12 1.51 -11.43 -4.63
N SER A 13 0.23 -11.72 -4.78
CA SER A 13 -0.31 -13.05 -5.16
C SER A 13 -1.54 -12.99 -6.06
N SER A 14 -2.01 -11.81 -6.40
CA SER A 14 -3.19 -11.61 -7.26
C SER A 14 -3.13 -10.27 -7.98
N VAL A 15 -3.95 -10.15 -9.02
CA VAL A 15 -4.27 -8.88 -9.69
C VAL A 15 -5.76 -8.61 -9.47
N VAL A 16 -6.09 -7.40 -9.03
CA VAL A 16 -7.44 -6.99 -8.69
C VAL A 16 -7.86 -5.79 -9.54
N ALA A 17 -9.00 -5.88 -10.19
CA ALA A 17 -9.66 -4.75 -10.84
C ALA A 17 -10.96 -4.42 -10.10
N MET A 18 -11.20 -3.14 -9.82
CA MET A 18 -12.46 -2.68 -9.25
C MET A 18 -13.07 -1.54 -10.07
N ILE A 19 -14.39 -1.52 -10.12
CA ILE A 19 -15.18 -0.42 -10.67
C ILE A 19 -16.03 0.13 -9.55
N GLY A 20 -15.92 1.43 -9.30
CA GLY A 20 -16.69 2.13 -8.27
C GLY A 20 -17.41 3.36 -8.80
N GLU A 21 -18.38 3.83 -8.06
CA GLU A 21 -19.09 5.10 -8.30
C GLU A 21 -19.22 5.92 -7.00
N ASN A 22 -19.37 7.23 -7.13
CA ASN A 22 -19.63 8.10 -5.98
C ASN A 22 -20.89 7.67 -5.23
N GLY A 23 -20.75 7.47 -3.93
CA GLY A 23 -21.85 7.27 -3.00
C GLY A 23 -22.40 8.58 -2.44
N VAL A 24 -23.08 8.51 -1.31
CA VAL A 24 -23.54 9.68 -0.55
C VAL A 24 -22.59 9.95 0.61
N ASN A 25 -22.42 11.24 1.01
CA ASN A 25 -21.60 11.64 2.15
C ASN A 25 -20.12 11.19 2.03
N ASN A 26 -19.50 11.43 0.88
CA ASN A 26 -18.10 11.05 0.61
C ASN A 26 -17.82 9.54 0.79
N THR A 27 -18.81 8.70 0.52
CA THR A 27 -18.63 7.26 0.37
C THR A 27 -18.52 6.89 -1.11
N PHE A 28 -18.28 5.62 -1.38
CA PHE A 28 -18.35 5.06 -2.73
C PHE A 28 -19.06 3.70 -2.71
N ASN A 29 -19.59 3.31 -3.86
CA ASN A 29 -20.15 1.99 -4.06
C ASN A 29 -19.26 1.21 -5.01
N ILE A 30 -18.98 -0.04 -4.70
CA ILE A 30 -18.31 -0.96 -5.62
C ILE A 30 -19.37 -1.55 -6.53
N LEU A 31 -19.23 -1.31 -7.83
CA LEU A 31 -20.12 -1.82 -8.88
C LEU A 31 -19.68 -3.19 -9.37
N GLY A 32 -18.35 -3.40 -9.47
CA GLY A 32 -17.78 -4.65 -9.93
C GLY A 32 -16.37 -4.86 -9.41
N ARG A 33 -16.02 -6.13 -9.21
CA ARG A 33 -14.72 -6.58 -8.77
C ARG A 33 -14.30 -7.82 -9.56
N GLY A 34 -13.10 -7.81 -10.07
CA GLY A 34 -12.45 -8.96 -10.69
C GLY A 34 -11.11 -9.21 -10.02
N GLU A 35 -10.90 -10.44 -9.62
CA GLU A 35 -9.62 -10.89 -9.04
C GLU A 35 -9.17 -12.15 -9.76
N ILE A 36 -7.87 -12.25 -9.97
CA ILE A 36 -7.24 -13.43 -10.52
C ILE A 36 -5.94 -13.71 -9.77
N ALA A 37 -5.72 -14.97 -9.43
CA ALA A 37 -4.44 -15.39 -8.86
C ALA A 37 -3.32 -15.15 -9.90
N TYR A 38 -2.20 -14.62 -9.44
CA TYR A 38 -1.02 -14.33 -10.24
C TYR A 38 0.23 -14.64 -9.40
N ALA A 39 1.32 -15.03 -10.06
CA ALA A 39 2.58 -15.35 -9.38
C ALA A 39 3.16 -14.20 -8.56
N GLY A 40 2.71 -12.97 -8.85
CA GLY A 40 3.10 -11.78 -8.12
C GLY A 40 4.43 -11.19 -8.58
N PHE A 41 5.09 -10.54 -7.65
CA PHE A 41 6.36 -9.85 -7.89
C PHE A 41 7.27 -10.02 -6.67
N GLN A 42 8.56 -9.90 -6.93
CA GLN A 42 9.61 -9.95 -5.92
C GLN A 42 10.79 -9.08 -6.38
N ASP A 43 11.43 -8.37 -5.44
CA ASP A 43 12.56 -7.47 -5.71
C ASP A 43 12.25 -6.43 -6.81
N ALA A 44 10.96 -5.99 -6.83
CA ALA A 44 10.38 -5.10 -7.82
C ALA A 44 10.52 -5.59 -9.28
N GLU A 45 10.32 -6.89 -9.48
CA GLU A 45 10.21 -7.55 -10.78
C GLU A 45 9.03 -8.52 -10.75
N PHE A 46 8.24 -8.58 -11.83
CA PHE A 46 7.16 -9.57 -11.95
C PHE A 46 7.74 -10.96 -12.15
N LEU A 47 7.25 -11.94 -11.39
CA LEU A 47 7.76 -13.32 -11.42
C LEU A 47 7.40 -14.07 -12.71
N GLU A 48 6.24 -13.73 -13.31
CA GLU A 48 5.76 -14.33 -14.56
C GLU A 48 5.32 -13.22 -15.53
N PRO A 49 6.24 -12.41 -16.07
CA PRO A 49 5.90 -11.25 -16.89
C PRO A 49 5.13 -11.61 -18.18
N GLU A 50 5.33 -12.82 -18.71
CA GLU A 50 4.61 -13.33 -19.89
C GLU A 50 3.12 -13.57 -19.62
N ASN A 51 2.75 -13.91 -18.38
CA ASN A 51 1.38 -14.16 -17.95
C ASN A 51 0.66 -12.89 -17.44
N LEU A 52 1.40 -11.80 -17.23
CA LEU A 52 0.88 -10.57 -16.62
C LEU A 52 -0.28 -9.97 -17.43
N LYS A 53 -0.13 -9.89 -18.76
CA LYS A 53 -1.20 -9.38 -19.63
C LYS A 53 -2.48 -10.20 -19.52
N PHE A 54 -2.36 -11.52 -19.46
CA PHE A 54 -3.52 -12.41 -19.32
C PHE A 54 -4.20 -12.20 -17.96
N ALA A 55 -3.42 -12.09 -16.88
CA ALA A 55 -3.96 -11.83 -15.54
C ALA A 55 -4.71 -10.48 -15.50
N ILE A 56 -4.11 -9.41 -16.03
CA ILE A 56 -4.74 -8.09 -16.13
C ILE A 56 -6.05 -8.18 -16.93
N ALA A 57 -6.02 -8.73 -18.14
CA ALA A 57 -7.20 -8.82 -18.99
C ALA A 57 -8.33 -9.63 -18.35
N THR A 58 -8.00 -10.69 -17.62
CA THR A 58 -8.97 -11.53 -16.91
C THR A 58 -9.59 -10.77 -15.73
N ALA A 59 -8.78 -10.10 -14.91
CA ALA A 59 -9.28 -9.29 -13.80
C ALA A 59 -10.24 -8.19 -14.29
N LEU A 60 -9.86 -7.46 -15.35
CA LEU A 60 -10.71 -6.44 -15.98
C LEU A 60 -12.02 -7.03 -16.49
N SER A 61 -11.96 -8.14 -17.23
CA SER A 61 -13.15 -8.81 -17.75
C SER A 61 -14.10 -9.24 -16.63
N ASN A 62 -13.59 -9.79 -15.54
CA ASN A 62 -14.38 -10.20 -14.39
C ASN A 62 -15.06 -8.99 -13.71
N ALA A 63 -14.36 -7.86 -13.57
CA ALA A 63 -14.94 -6.63 -13.03
C ALA A 63 -16.02 -6.05 -13.94
N GLU A 64 -15.81 -6.04 -15.27
CA GLU A 64 -16.79 -5.61 -16.25
C GLU A 64 -18.06 -6.49 -16.22
N MET A 65 -17.89 -7.81 -16.12
CA MET A 65 -19.02 -8.76 -16.04
C MET A 65 -19.87 -8.57 -14.79
N THR A 66 -19.27 -8.22 -13.68
CA THR A 66 -19.99 -8.04 -12.41
C THR A 66 -20.67 -6.69 -12.30
N SER A 67 -20.17 -5.66 -13.01
CA SER A 67 -20.72 -4.29 -12.99
C SER A 67 -21.62 -3.95 -14.17
N ASP A 68 -21.63 -4.76 -15.22
CA ASP A 68 -22.21 -4.44 -16.53
C ASP A 68 -21.68 -3.10 -17.11
N THR A 69 -20.43 -2.75 -16.78
CA THR A 69 -19.77 -1.50 -17.15
C THR A 69 -18.49 -1.78 -17.92
N LYS A 70 -18.31 -1.12 -19.07
CA LYS A 70 -17.09 -1.26 -19.87
C LYS A 70 -16.01 -0.32 -19.39
N ILE A 71 -14.80 -0.85 -19.20
CA ILE A 71 -13.62 -0.07 -18.78
C ILE A 71 -12.94 0.50 -20.03
N THR A 72 -12.92 1.83 -20.16
CA THR A 72 -12.20 2.55 -21.21
C THR A 72 -11.04 3.38 -20.66
N GLU A 73 -11.11 3.76 -19.40
CA GLU A 73 -10.12 4.52 -18.65
C GLU A 73 -9.90 3.88 -17.29
N ILE A 74 -8.66 3.94 -16.78
CA ILE A 74 -8.30 3.26 -15.53
C ILE A 74 -7.17 3.98 -14.80
N TYR A 75 -7.16 3.88 -13.48
CA TYR A 75 -6.03 4.23 -12.62
C TYR A 75 -5.28 2.96 -12.17
N ILE A 76 -3.97 3.07 -12.07
CA ILE A 76 -3.09 1.94 -11.78
C ILE A 76 -2.49 2.10 -10.39
N GLY A 77 -2.71 1.12 -9.52
CA GLY A 77 -2.02 0.97 -8.25
C GLY A 77 -0.56 0.54 -8.48
N VAL A 78 0.36 1.23 -7.82
CA VAL A 78 1.78 0.88 -7.85
C VAL A 78 2.15 0.33 -6.48
N PRO A 79 2.53 -0.97 -6.38
CA PRO A 79 2.94 -1.56 -5.12
C PRO A 79 4.15 -0.84 -4.50
N GLY A 80 4.22 -0.82 -3.18
CA GLY A 80 5.29 -0.15 -2.45
C GLY A 80 6.70 -0.58 -2.89
N GLU A 81 6.87 -1.83 -3.29
CA GLU A 81 8.16 -2.38 -3.73
C GLU A 81 8.66 -1.78 -5.06
N PHE A 82 7.75 -1.30 -5.91
CA PHE A 82 8.10 -0.58 -7.13
C PHE A 82 8.21 0.92 -6.93
N CYS A 83 7.99 1.42 -5.71
CA CYS A 83 8.00 2.84 -5.40
C CYS A 83 9.25 3.26 -4.61
N SER A 84 9.65 4.51 -4.81
CA SER A 84 10.61 5.24 -3.97
C SER A 84 9.99 6.54 -3.49
N CYS A 85 10.26 6.91 -2.25
CA CYS A 85 9.76 8.15 -1.65
C CYS A 85 10.93 9.09 -1.33
N VAL A 86 10.86 10.31 -1.85
CA VAL A 86 11.86 11.35 -1.64
C VAL A 86 11.18 12.61 -1.10
N THR A 87 11.68 13.13 0.02
CA THR A 87 11.18 14.38 0.59
C THR A 87 12.16 15.52 0.31
N LYS A 88 11.64 16.68 -0.11
CA LYS A 88 12.43 17.87 -0.41
C LYS A 88 11.83 19.11 0.28
N SER A 89 12.70 20.00 0.79
CA SER A 89 12.32 21.32 1.28
C SER A 89 12.71 22.36 0.26
N ILE A 90 11.74 23.04 -0.33
CA ILE A 90 11.90 24.03 -1.38
C ILE A 90 11.54 25.40 -0.82
N LYS A 91 12.46 26.37 -0.90
CA LYS A 91 12.28 27.73 -0.38
C LYS A 91 12.12 28.73 -1.51
N LEU A 92 11.02 29.50 -1.45
CA LEU A 92 10.82 30.71 -2.25
C LEU A 92 10.95 31.95 -1.36
N SER A 93 11.69 32.95 -1.83
CA SER A 93 11.88 34.24 -1.13
C SER A 93 11.37 35.37 -1.99
N PHE A 94 10.62 36.29 -1.40
CA PHE A 94 10.03 37.42 -2.08
C PHE A 94 10.72 38.74 -1.60
N PRO A 95 10.93 39.70 -2.48
CA PRO A 95 11.55 40.98 -2.10
C PRO A 95 10.76 41.71 -1.00
N LYS A 96 9.45 41.58 -1.02
CA LYS A 96 8.51 42.15 -0.01
C LYS A 96 7.47 41.07 0.33
N ALA A 97 6.92 41.16 1.56
CA ALA A 97 5.80 40.29 1.94
C ALA A 97 4.61 40.51 0.98
N LYS A 98 4.16 39.41 0.37
CA LYS A 98 3.02 39.38 -0.57
C LYS A 98 2.03 38.28 -0.18
N LYS A 99 0.82 38.33 -0.75
CA LYS A 99 -0.09 37.19 -0.68
C LYS A 99 0.43 36.05 -1.56
N ILE A 100 0.51 34.86 -1.00
CA ILE A 100 0.89 33.64 -1.71
C ILE A 100 -0.22 33.30 -2.72
N SER A 101 0.16 33.02 -3.94
CA SER A 101 -0.74 32.62 -5.03
C SER A 101 -0.61 31.11 -5.33
N LYS A 102 -1.58 30.53 -6.07
CA LYS A 102 -1.46 29.17 -6.61
C LYS A 102 -0.19 29.01 -7.45
N PHE A 103 0.17 30.03 -8.23
CA PHE A 103 1.42 30.03 -9.02
C PHE A 103 2.67 29.87 -8.16
N ASP A 104 2.71 30.46 -6.97
CA ASP A 104 3.85 30.29 -6.06
C ASP A 104 3.93 28.87 -5.53
N VAL A 105 2.78 28.26 -5.24
CA VAL A 105 2.68 26.84 -4.84
C VAL A 105 3.12 25.92 -5.99
N ASP A 106 2.63 26.16 -7.20
CA ASP A 106 3.03 25.40 -8.41
C ASP A 106 4.54 25.50 -8.66
N ASN A 107 5.14 26.66 -8.42
CA ASN A 107 6.58 26.86 -8.54
C ASN A 107 7.37 26.02 -7.51
N ILE A 108 6.84 25.81 -6.30
CA ILE A 108 7.46 24.92 -5.31
C ILE A 108 7.50 23.49 -5.87
N TYR A 109 6.38 22.99 -6.38
CA TYR A 109 6.35 21.64 -6.96
C TYR A 109 7.31 21.51 -8.14
N LYS A 110 7.27 22.43 -9.10
CA LYS A 110 8.15 22.44 -10.27
C LYS A 110 9.63 22.53 -9.92
N THR A 111 9.99 23.34 -8.91
CA THR A 111 11.38 23.48 -8.48
C THR A 111 11.89 22.19 -7.80
N GLY A 112 11.00 21.49 -7.11
CA GLY A 112 11.32 20.20 -6.48
C GLY A 112 11.31 19.02 -7.45
N ASP A 113 10.61 19.13 -8.56
CA ASP A 113 10.45 18.11 -9.60
C ASP A 113 11.67 18.11 -10.55
N ALA A 114 12.81 17.75 -10.00
CA ALA A 114 14.06 17.57 -10.75
C ALA A 114 14.42 16.07 -10.84
N PHE A 115 13.51 15.29 -11.41
CA PHE A 115 13.67 13.84 -11.60
C PHE A 115 13.72 13.44 -13.08
N ASP A 116 13.61 14.38 -14.01
CA ASP A 116 13.60 14.13 -15.47
C ASP A 116 14.89 13.46 -16.00
N GLU A 117 16.01 13.55 -15.25
CA GLU A 117 17.28 12.93 -15.60
C GLU A 117 17.41 11.49 -15.07
N ASP A 118 16.54 11.08 -14.16
CA ASP A 118 16.51 9.71 -13.64
C ASP A 118 15.85 8.79 -14.66
N LYS A 119 16.63 7.87 -15.23
CA LYS A 119 16.14 6.92 -16.22
C LYS A 119 15.48 5.69 -15.59
N ASP A 120 15.76 5.43 -14.33
CA ASP A 120 15.30 4.24 -13.63
C ASP A 120 13.95 4.48 -12.93
N TYR A 121 13.57 5.76 -12.76
CA TYR A 121 12.36 6.14 -12.05
C TYR A 121 11.55 7.20 -12.79
N THR A 122 10.24 7.14 -12.63
CA THR A 122 9.24 8.10 -13.15
C THR A 122 8.46 8.67 -11.98
N LEU A 123 8.34 9.99 -11.90
CA LEU A 123 7.52 10.65 -10.90
C LEU A 123 6.04 10.34 -11.15
N ILE A 124 5.35 9.78 -10.14
CA ILE A 124 3.93 9.42 -10.23
C ILE A 124 3.05 10.24 -9.31
N ASN A 125 3.56 10.62 -8.12
CA ASN A 125 2.80 11.40 -7.14
C ASN A 125 3.68 12.48 -6.52
N HIS A 126 3.09 13.60 -6.16
CA HIS A 126 3.66 14.56 -5.23
C HIS A 126 2.61 15.02 -4.24
N SER A 127 2.99 15.24 -3.00
CA SER A 127 2.07 15.66 -1.93
C SER A 127 2.76 16.62 -0.98
N VAL A 128 2.01 17.62 -0.50
CA VAL A 128 2.53 18.49 0.54
C VAL A 128 2.49 17.79 1.89
N ILE A 129 3.60 17.89 2.63
CA ILE A 129 3.65 17.52 4.04
C ILE A 129 3.15 18.70 4.87
N TYR A 130 3.73 19.88 4.67
CA TYR A 130 3.28 21.19 5.15
C TYR A 130 4.05 22.31 4.45
N TYR A 131 3.49 23.52 4.49
CA TYR A 131 4.21 24.75 4.15
C TYR A 131 4.61 25.49 5.42
N GLU A 132 5.74 26.19 5.34
CA GLU A 132 6.21 27.05 6.41
C GLU A 132 6.32 28.50 5.90
N LEU A 133 5.66 29.42 6.58
CA LEU A 133 5.63 30.86 6.28
C LEU A 133 6.55 31.59 7.25
N ASP A 134 7.51 32.36 6.71
CA ASP A 134 8.45 33.19 7.48
C ASP A 134 9.16 32.45 8.65
N SER A 135 9.39 31.12 8.46
CA SER A 135 10.05 30.23 9.43
C SER A 135 9.32 30.11 10.79
N THR A 136 8.07 30.48 10.86
CA THR A 136 7.31 30.51 12.14
C THR A 136 5.96 29.84 12.09
N LYS A 137 5.29 29.85 10.94
CA LYS A 137 3.92 29.34 10.81
C LYS A 137 3.85 28.19 9.83
N ARG A 138 3.43 27.01 10.33
CA ARG A 138 3.13 25.84 9.49
C ARG A 138 1.66 25.82 9.10
N VAL A 139 1.39 25.55 7.82
CA VAL A 139 0.06 25.44 7.23
C VAL A 139 0.02 24.35 6.17
N ILE A 140 -1.15 23.82 5.89
CA ILE A 140 -1.38 22.87 4.78
C ILE A 140 -1.70 23.64 3.49
N ASP A 141 -2.47 24.74 3.58
CA ASP A 141 -2.75 25.62 2.46
C ASP A 141 -2.18 27.03 2.75
N PRO A 142 -1.16 27.48 1.98
CA PRO A 142 -0.58 28.81 2.13
C PRO A 142 -1.27 29.86 1.27
N VAL A 143 -2.18 29.49 0.35
CA VAL A 143 -2.80 30.42 -0.60
C VAL A 143 -3.54 31.55 0.13
N ALA A 144 -3.43 32.74 -0.39
CA ALA A 144 -3.95 33.99 0.17
C ALA A 144 -3.32 34.47 1.51
N LEU A 145 -2.49 33.66 2.17
CA LEU A 145 -1.73 34.09 3.34
C LEU A 145 -0.56 34.99 2.92
N LYS A 146 -0.18 35.91 3.80
CA LYS A 146 0.88 36.89 3.51
C LYS A 146 2.20 36.42 4.12
N ALA A 147 3.24 36.36 3.28
CA ALA A 147 4.57 35.97 3.72
C ALA A 147 5.67 36.61 2.84
N LYS A 148 6.88 36.73 3.42
CA LYS A 148 8.10 37.11 2.71
C LYS A 148 8.90 35.85 2.26
N THR A 149 8.73 34.76 2.98
CA THR A 149 9.32 33.46 2.60
C THR A 149 8.27 32.36 2.68
N LEU A 150 8.32 31.47 1.71
CA LEU A 150 7.49 30.26 1.66
C LEU A 150 8.42 29.06 1.52
N VAL A 151 8.39 28.12 2.45
CA VAL A 151 9.05 26.84 2.34
C VAL A 151 8.00 25.75 2.18
N GLY A 152 8.06 24.99 1.10
CA GLY A 152 7.25 23.80 0.89
C GLY A 152 8.05 22.56 1.25
N ASN A 153 7.54 21.77 2.19
CA ASN A 153 8.05 20.44 2.47
C ASN A 153 7.18 19.46 1.70
N ILE A 154 7.75 18.89 0.65
CA ILE A 154 7.03 18.09 -0.35
C ILE A 154 7.59 16.66 -0.36
N SER A 155 6.68 15.73 -0.44
CA SER A 155 6.96 14.32 -0.74
C SER A 155 6.75 14.06 -2.22
N TYR A 156 7.69 13.40 -2.84
CA TYR A 156 7.64 12.92 -4.22
C TYR A 156 7.71 11.40 -4.20
N ILE A 157 6.79 10.76 -4.89
CA ILE A 157 6.76 9.30 -5.05
C ILE A 157 7.07 8.99 -6.49
N LEU A 158 8.11 8.18 -6.66
CA LEU A 158 8.60 7.73 -7.96
C LEU A 158 8.29 6.25 -8.11
N ALA A 159 7.91 5.82 -9.30
CA ALA A 159 7.75 4.42 -9.67
C ALA A 159 8.92 3.97 -10.53
N LYS A 160 9.31 2.71 -10.45
CA LYS A 160 10.28 2.13 -11.38
C LYS A 160 9.81 2.33 -12.83
N ALA A 161 10.70 2.85 -13.68
CA ALA A 161 10.38 3.16 -15.07
C ALA A 161 9.99 1.91 -15.87
N ASP A 162 10.60 0.76 -15.56
CA ASP A 162 10.28 -0.52 -16.19
C ASP A 162 8.84 -0.96 -15.86
N PHE A 163 8.38 -0.78 -14.62
CA PHE A 163 6.99 -1.05 -14.24
C PHE A 163 6.03 -0.18 -15.08
N VAL A 164 6.27 1.13 -15.09
CA VAL A 164 5.41 2.08 -15.84
C VAL A 164 5.37 1.74 -17.32
N THR A 165 6.54 1.45 -17.92
CA THR A 165 6.67 1.11 -19.34
C THR A 165 5.97 -0.20 -19.68
N GLN A 166 6.15 -1.24 -18.86
CA GLN A 166 5.53 -2.55 -19.07
C GLN A 166 4.01 -2.46 -18.97
N ILE A 167 3.50 -1.77 -17.96
CA ILE A 167 2.05 -1.61 -17.74
C ILE A 167 1.45 -0.73 -18.87
N ALA A 168 2.09 0.38 -19.23
CA ALA A 168 1.63 1.23 -20.34
C ALA A 168 1.54 0.47 -21.66
N LYS A 169 2.50 -0.40 -21.95
CA LYS A 169 2.47 -1.27 -23.14
C LYS A 169 1.27 -2.21 -23.12
N ILE A 170 1.02 -2.90 -22.01
CA ILE A 170 -0.11 -3.84 -21.87
C ILE A 170 -1.44 -3.09 -22.09
N PHE A 171 -1.64 -1.94 -21.44
CA PHE A 171 -2.87 -1.17 -21.56
C PHE A 171 -3.06 -0.54 -22.96
N SER A 172 -1.98 -0.16 -23.63
CA SER A 172 -2.03 0.24 -25.05
C SER A 172 -2.56 -0.88 -25.95
N GLU A 173 -2.10 -2.12 -25.73
CA GLU A 173 -2.58 -3.31 -26.47
C GLU A 173 -4.04 -3.65 -26.14
N LEU A 174 -4.48 -3.41 -24.90
CA LEU A 174 -5.88 -3.58 -24.48
C LEU A 174 -6.79 -2.42 -24.91
N ARG A 175 -6.23 -1.32 -25.43
CA ARG A 175 -6.92 -0.09 -25.84
C ARG A 175 -7.68 0.59 -24.69
N ILE A 176 -7.10 0.57 -23.49
CA ILE A 176 -7.62 1.23 -22.30
C ILE A 176 -6.65 2.36 -21.94
N THR A 177 -7.19 3.54 -21.64
CA THR A 177 -6.40 4.71 -21.30
C THR A 177 -6.02 4.70 -19.82
N ILE A 178 -4.73 4.77 -19.51
CA ILE A 178 -4.27 4.98 -18.12
C ILE A 178 -4.44 6.47 -17.79
N LYS A 179 -5.23 6.77 -16.75
CA LYS A 179 -5.49 8.14 -16.26
C LYS A 179 -4.40 8.61 -15.28
N GLY A 180 -3.77 7.68 -14.59
CA GLY A 180 -2.73 7.97 -13.61
C GLY A 180 -2.26 6.75 -12.85
N TYR A 181 -1.18 6.95 -12.10
CA TYR A 181 -0.59 5.95 -11.22
C TYR A 181 -0.72 6.43 -9.77
N ILE A 182 -1.09 5.54 -8.87
CA ILE A 182 -1.28 5.84 -7.44
C ILE A 182 -0.45 4.86 -6.62
N CYS A 183 0.40 5.34 -5.73
CA CYS A 183 1.11 4.46 -4.80
C CYS A 183 0.12 3.81 -3.84
N ALA A 184 0.09 2.48 -3.79
CA ALA A 184 -0.80 1.70 -2.93
C ALA A 184 -0.66 2.09 -1.45
N MET A 185 0.57 2.21 -0.94
CA MET A 185 0.84 2.61 0.44
C MET A 185 0.36 4.03 0.78
N LEU A 186 0.37 4.96 -0.20
CA LEU A 186 -0.24 6.28 -0.01
C LEU A 186 -1.76 6.16 0.08
N ALA A 187 -2.37 5.39 -0.82
CA ALA A 187 -3.81 5.17 -0.85
C ALA A 187 -4.33 4.55 0.46
N GLU A 188 -3.68 3.51 0.96
CA GLU A 188 -3.97 2.90 2.26
C GLU A 188 -3.85 3.90 3.41
N SER A 189 -2.75 4.68 3.43
CA SER A 189 -2.52 5.67 4.47
C SER A 189 -3.61 6.73 4.54
N LEU A 190 -4.12 7.16 3.39
CA LEU A 190 -5.16 8.17 3.30
C LEU A 190 -6.55 7.62 3.60
N TYR A 191 -6.78 6.36 3.34
CA TYR A 191 -8.07 5.70 3.51
C TYR A 191 -8.29 5.19 4.94
N LEU A 192 -7.29 4.52 5.51
CA LEU A 192 -7.41 3.86 6.81
C LEU A 192 -7.35 4.83 8.00
N PHE A 193 -6.81 6.04 7.80
CA PHE A 193 -6.59 6.97 8.90
C PHE A 193 -7.20 8.34 8.60
N GLU A 194 -8.02 8.80 9.54
CA GLU A 194 -8.61 10.14 9.48
C GLU A 194 -7.52 11.24 9.51
N PRO A 195 -7.79 12.42 8.91
CA PRO A 195 -6.82 13.53 8.87
C PRO A 195 -6.22 13.89 10.23
N GLU A 196 -7.02 13.87 11.30
CA GLU A 196 -6.59 14.19 12.67
C GLU A 196 -5.54 13.21 13.21
N ILE A 197 -5.60 11.94 12.78
CA ILE A 197 -4.60 10.92 13.12
C ILE A 197 -3.35 11.16 12.28
N ARG A 198 -3.52 11.47 10.98
CA ARG A 198 -2.43 11.72 10.04
C ARG A 198 -1.70 13.04 10.28
N ASP A 199 -2.29 14.01 10.98
CA ASP A 199 -1.60 15.25 11.39
C ASP A 199 -0.37 14.97 12.28
N LYS A 200 -0.34 13.81 12.91
CA LYS A 200 0.82 13.25 13.62
C LYS A 200 1.61 12.34 12.66
N TYR A 201 2.20 11.29 13.19
CA TYR A 201 2.82 10.24 12.40
C TYR A 201 1.95 9.00 12.38
N VAL A 202 1.78 8.43 11.20
CA VAL A 202 1.16 7.11 11.01
C VAL A 202 2.20 6.19 10.42
N LEU A 203 2.60 5.18 11.19
CA LEU A 203 3.56 4.17 10.77
C LEU A 203 2.79 2.91 10.41
N ILE A 204 2.87 2.49 9.15
CA ILE A 204 2.14 1.34 8.59
C ILE A 204 3.13 0.30 8.09
N ALA A 205 2.82 -0.98 8.33
CA ALA A 205 3.42 -2.10 7.63
C ALA A 205 2.32 -2.93 6.96
N ASP A 206 2.31 -2.92 5.64
CA ASP A 206 1.51 -3.83 4.83
C ASP A 206 2.27 -5.16 4.67
N VAL A 207 1.80 -6.18 5.37
CA VAL A 207 2.37 -7.53 5.29
C VAL A 207 1.54 -8.32 4.29
N GLY A 208 2.02 -8.33 3.04
CA GLY A 208 1.39 -9.08 1.95
C GLY A 208 1.77 -10.56 1.93
N TYR A 209 1.53 -11.21 0.79
CA TYR A 209 1.82 -12.63 0.62
C TYR A 209 3.31 -12.91 0.36
N ILE A 210 3.92 -12.21 -0.62
CA ILE A 210 5.35 -12.33 -0.93
C ILE A 210 6.13 -11.16 -0.32
N THR A 211 5.55 -9.95 -0.31
CA THR A 211 6.25 -8.71 0.03
C THR A 211 5.69 -8.08 1.30
N THR A 212 6.51 -7.27 1.96
CA THR A 212 6.10 -6.39 3.06
C THR A 212 6.57 -4.98 2.73
N SER A 213 5.67 -4.01 2.81
CA SER A 213 5.95 -2.58 2.61
C SER A 213 5.75 -1.81 3.91
N ILE A 214 6.66 -0.89 4.22
CA ILE A 214 6.60 -0.05 5.41
C ILE A 214 6.57 1.40 4.98
N ALA A 215 5.60 2.14 5.46
CA ALA A 215 5.46 3.57 5.19
C ALA A 215 5.30 4.38 6.47
N LEU A 216 5.88 5.58 6.46
CA LEU A 216 5.59 6.63 7.43
C LEU A 216 4.81 7.72 6.71
N ALA A 217 3.58 7.95 7.13
CA ALA A 217 2.72 9.00 6.59
C ALA A 217 2.54 10.15 7.57
N ARG A 218 2.35 11.37 7.04
CA ARG A 218 1.92 12.55 7.77
C ARG A 218 1.11 13.47 6.87
N GLY A 219 -0.03 13.93 7.35
CA GLY A 219 -0.96 14.70 6.52
C GLY A 219 -1.42 13.88 5.32
N ASN A 220 -1.23 14.40 4.13
CA ASN A 220 -1.58 13.73 2.88
C ASN A 220 -0.34 13.21 2.11
N ALA A 221 0.77 12.96 2.83
CA ALA A 221 2.04 12.62 2.21
C ALA A 221 2.71 11.43 2.90
N LEU A 222 3.48 10.65 2.14
CA LEU A 222 4.45 9.72 2.70
C LEU A 222 5.77 10.46 2.99
N LEU A 223 6.34 10.19 4.15
CA LEU A 223 7.65 10.68 4.55
C LEU A 223 8.75 9.67 4.30
N PHE A 224 8.38 8.41 4.33
CA PHE A 224 9.27 7.26 4.15
C PHE A 224 8.49 6.12 3.54
N LEU A 225 9.14 5.36 2.69
CA LEU A 225 8.63 4.13 2.09
C LEU A 225 9.81 3.19 1.87
N ASN A 226 9.68 1.97 2.35
CA ASN A 226 10.65 0.89 2.10
C ASN A 226 9.90 -0.44 2.02
N SER A 227 10.41 -1.38 1.23
CA SER A 227 9.80 -2.69 1.05
C SER A 227 10.87 -3.77 1.03
N PHE A 228 10.46 -5.00 1.30
CA PHE A 228 11.28 -6.19 1.17
C PHE A 228 10.44 -7.40 0.80
N SER A 229 11.05 -8.38 0.15
CA SER A 229 10.37 -9.56 -0.39
C SER A 229 10.32 -10.68 0.66
N LEU A 230 9.55 -10.48 1.71
CA LEU A 230 9.24 -11.47 2.73
C LEU A 230 7.85 -11.20 3.30
N GLY A 231 6.90 -12.13 3.11
CA GLY A 231 5.52 -12.01 3.53
C GLY A 231 4.91 -13.31 4.04
N GLY A 232 3.59 -13.35 4.19
CA GLY A 232 2.85 -14.47 4.77
C GLY A 232 2.92 -15.79 4.00
N GLY A 233 3.23 -15.75 2.69
CA GLY A 233 3.44 -16.93 1.86
C GLY A 233 4.68 -17.74 2.26
N TYR A 234 5.69 -17.07 2.80
CA TYR A 234 6.89 -17.77 3.31
C TYR A 234 6.59 -18.60 4.57
N ILE A 235 5.59 -18.23 5.38
CA ILE A 235 5.11 -19.06 6.49
C ILE A 235 4.54 -20.37 5.94
N THR A 236 3.78 -20.27 4.85
CA THR A 236 3.22 -21.45 4.16
C THR A 236 4.33 -22.34 3.58
N ALA A 237 5.34 -21.72 2.97
CA ALA A 237 6.49 -22.44 2.42
C ALA A 237 7.27 -23.20 3.52
N ASP A 238 7.51 -22.56 4.67
CA ASP A 238 8.19 -23.21 5.80
C ASP A 238 7.38 -24.39 6.36
N LEU A 239 6.07 -24.21 6.53
CA LEU A 239 5.19 -25.31 6.96
C LEU A 239 5.22 -26.46 5.95
N SER A 240 5.14 -26.17 4.65
CA SER A 240 5.21 -27.19 3.59
C SER A 240 6.53 -27.95 3.63
N GLN A 241 7.65 -27.24 3.74
CA GLN A 241 8.98 -27.82 3.73
C GLN A 241 9.28 -28.62 5.02
N CYS A 242 9.00 -28.05 6.19
CA CYS A 242 9.31 -28.65 7.47
C CYS A 242 8.43 -29.88 7.77
N LEU A 243 7.15 -29.82 7.40
CA LEU A 243 6.18 -30.89 7.67
C LEU A 243 6.02 -31.84 6.49
N LYS A 244 6.67 -31.57 5.35
CA LYS A 244 6.61 -32.34 4.10
C LYS A 244 5.19 -32.61 3.60
N ILE A 245 4.41 -31.54 3.57
CA ILE A 245 3.02 -31.51 3.09
C ILE A 245 2.91 -30.63 1.85
N SER A 246 1.82 -30.77 1.09
CA SER A 246 1.56 -29.93 -0.06
C SER A 246 1.40 -28.46 0.36
N PHE A 247 1.67 -27.54 -0.56
CA PHE A 247 1.54 -26.10 -0.28
C PHE A 247 0.11 -25.73 0.12
N ASN A 248 -0.89 -26.36 -0.50
CA ASN A 248 -2.30 -26.15 -0.17
C ASN A 248 -2.65 -26.64 1.24
N GLU A 249 -2.09 -27.78 1.66
CA GLU A 249 -2.23 -28.27 3.03
C GLU A 249 -1.58 -27.33 4.04
N ALA A 250 -0.38 -26.85 3.74
CA ALA A 250 0.34 -25.89 4.57
C ALA A 250 -0.44 -24.57 4.72
N GLU A 251 -1.06 -24.08 3.66
CA GLU A 251 -1.91 -22.88 3.71
C GLU A 251 -3.14 -23.12 4.60
N ARG A 252 -3.83 -24.26 4.45
CA ARG A 252 -4.94 -24.64 5.35
C ARG A 252 -4.50 -24.76 6.81
N LEU A 253 -3.30 -25.33 7.05
CA LEU A 253 -2.73 -25.44 8.40
C LEU A 253 -2.42 -24.07 9.00
N LYS A 254 -1.78 -23.17 8.25
CA LYS A 254 -1.48 -21.80 8.67
C LYS A 254 -2.71 -21.08 9.21
N HIS A 255 -3.85 -21.21 8.56
CA HIS A 255 -5.11 -20.60 9.01
C HIS A 255 -5.67 -21.18 10.32
N LYS A 256 -5.19 -22.34 10.75
CA LYS A 256 -5.62 -22.97 12.02
C LYS A 256 -4.69 -22.64 13.18
N VAL A 257 -3.47 -22.20 12.88
CA VAL A 257 -2.46 -21.88 13.91
C VAL A 257 -2.95 -20.80 14.84
N VAL A 258 -2.68 -21.01 16.13
CA VAL A 258 -2.93 -20.02 17.20
C VAL A 258 -1.59 -19.78 17.89
N LEU A 259 -1.10 -18.55 17.79
CA LEU A 259 0.14 -18.11 18.43
C LEU A 259 -0.14 -17.47 19.80
N GLY A 260 0.93 -17.27 20.59
CA GLY A 260 0.83 -16.55 21.87
C GLY A 260 0.28 -17.37 23.02
N TRP A 261 0.13 -18.67 22.84
CA TRP A 261 -0.16 -19.64 23.90
C TRP A 261 0.87 -20.77 23.90
N GLU A 262 1.02 -21.46 25.00
CA GLU A 262 1.94 -22.59 25.13
C GLU A 262 1.17 -23.92 25.00
N PRO A 263 1.31 -24.64 23.86
CA PRO A 263 0.61 -25.90 23.63
C PRO A 263 1.12 -27.00 24.58
N LYS A 264 0.21 -27.84 25.04
CA LYS A 264 0.58 -29.09 25.71
C LYS A 264 1.13 -30.10 24.69
N PRO A 265 1.92 -31.10 25.13
CA PRO A 265 2.43 -32.12 24.22
C PRO A 265 1.37 -32.92 23.46
N SER A 266 0.14 -32.97 23.98
CA SER A 266 -0.99 -33.68 23.35
C SER A 266 -1.78 -32.79 22.37
N ASP A 267 -1.52 -31.48 22.34
CA ASP A 267 -2.29 -30.57 21.51
C ASP A 267 -1.84 -30.67 20.05
N VAL A 268 -2.82 -30.75 19.16
CA VAL A 268 -2.60 -30.95 17.75
C VAL A 268 -3.49 -30.05 16.90
N TYR A 269 -3.02 -29.76 15.71
CA TYR A 269 -3.85 -29.18 14.64
C TYR A 269 -4.25 -30.30 13.67
N GLU A 270 -5.51 -30.33 13.30
CA GLU A 270 -6.05 -31.25 12.30
C GLU A 270 -6.47 -30.48 11.06
N ILE A 271 -6.07 -30.95 9.89
CA ILE A 271 -6.53 -30.44 8.60
C ILE A 271 -7.01 -31.59 7.73
N GLU A 272 -7.92 -31.32 6.80
CA GLU A 272 -8.21 -32.21 5.71
C GLU A 272 -7.03 -32.18 4.75
N GLY A 273 -6.32 -33.29 4.61
CA GLY A 273 -5.26 -33.47 3.64
C GLY A 273 -5.84 -33.82 2.26
N ASP A 274 -4.97 -33.97 1.28
CA ASP A 274 -5.38 -34.27 -0.10
C ASP A 274 -5.95 -35.70 -0.23
N GLU A 275 -5.53 -36.65 0.65
CA GLU A 275 -6.01 -38.03 0.68
C GLU A 275 -6.61 -38.43 2.04
N TYR A 276 -6.08 -37.88 3.15
CA TYR A 276 -6.45 -38.27 4.51
C TYR A 276 -6.46 -37.04 5.45
N LYS A 277 -7.07 -37.20 6.63
CA LYS A 277 -6.94 -36.24 7.72
C LYS A 277 -5.49 -36.26 8.26
N ASN A 278 -4.83 -35.13 8.21
CA ASN A 278 -3.48 -34.96 8.73
C ASN A 278 -3.51 -34.28 10.10
N THR A 279 -2.65 -34.74 10.99
CA THR A 279 -2.54 -34.22 12.36
C THR A 279 -1.11 -33.78 12.64
N PHE A 280 -0.95 -32.57 13.17
CA PHE A 280 0.35 -31.94 13.42
C PHE A 280 0.45 -31.51 14.87
N ALA A 281 1.59 -31.79 15.51
CA ALA A 281 1.87 -31.32 16.87
C ALA A 281 1.82 -29.79 16.94
N ALA A 282 0.94 -29.24 17.79
CA ALA A 282 0.71 -27.80 17.84
C ALA A 282 1.99 -27.03 18.24
N LYS A 283 2.80 -27.59 19.16
CA LYS A 283 4.06 -26.96 19.59
C LYS A 283 5.03 -26.78 18.42
N ALA A 284 5.34 -27.83 17.69
CA ALA A 284 6.28 -27.77 16.55
C ALA A 284 5.76 -26.86 15.43
N THR A 285 4.45 -26.93 15.15
CA THR A 285 3.81 -26.07 14.15
C THR A 285 3.91 -24.58 14.54
N ASN A 286 3.63 -24.26 15.83
CA ASN A 286 3.73 -22.90 16.33
C ASN A 286 5.17 -22.36 16.31
N GLU A 287 6.17 -23.21 16.60
CA GLU A 287 7.58 -22.83 16.51
C GLU A 287 7.96 -22.44 15.08
N ILE A 288 7.61 -23.25 14.07
CA ILE A 288 7.87 -22.94 12.65
C ILE A 288 7.26 -21.57 12.27
N VAL A 289 5.99 -21.37 12.62
CA VAL A 289 5.29 -20.11 12.27
C VAL A 289 5.87 -18.91 13.04
N SER A 290 6.16 -19.09 14.33
CA SER A 290 6.73 -18.00 15.15
C SER A 290 8.10 -17.56 14.65
N ASP A 291 8.98 -18.50 14.26
CA ASP A 291 10.31 -18.21 13.74
C ASP A 291 10.22 -17.36 12.47
N ARG A 292 9.29 -17.65 11.55
CA ARG A 292 9.08 -16.84 10.35
C ARG A 292 8.49 -15.48 10.67
N VAL A 293 7.53 -15.39 11.58
CA VAL A 293 6.98 -14.10 12.04
C VAL A 293 8.08 -13.25 12.66
N GLU A 294 8.93 -13.81 13.52
CA GLU A 294 10.04 -13.08 14.12
C GLU A 294 11.06 -12.62 13.08
N MET A 295 11.33 -13.43 12.05
CA MET A 295 12.20 -13.02 10.95
C MET A 295 11.60 -11.83 10.17
N ILE A 296 10.31 -11.84 9.86
CA ILE A 296 9.63 -10.70 9.21
C ILE A 296 9.78 -9.45 10.09
N CYS A 297 9.61 -9.57 11.42
CA CYS A 297 9.81 -8.46 12.35
C CYS A 297 11.25 -7.91 12.31
N GLU A 298 12.27 -8.76 12.20
CA GLU A 298 13.66 -8.31 12.06
C GLU A 298 13.90 -7.49 10.80
N TYR A 299 13.24 -7.84 9.70
CA TYR A 299 13.31 -7.04 8.48
C TYR A 299 12.54 -5.73 8.61
N ILE A 300 11.39 -5.74 9.32
CA ILE A 300 10.67 -4.51 9.67
C ILE A 300 11.60 -3.58 10.47
N GLU A 301 12.28 -4.07 11.51
CA GLU A 301 13.26 -3.28 12.29
C GLU A 301 14.35 -2.70 11.40
N LYS A 302 14.98 -3.51 10.56
CA LYS A 302 16.01 -3.06 9.61
C LYS A 302 15.52 -1.97 8.64
N CYS A 303 14.25 -2.01 8.26
CA CYS A 303 13.65 -0.95 7.45
C CYS A 303 13.42 0.31 8.28
N LEU A 304 12.96 0.19 9.52
CA LEU A 304 12.76 1.33 10.41
C LEU A 304 14.09 2.02 10.75
N ASP A 305 15.18 1.28 10.88
CA ASP A 305 16.53 1.84 11.09
C ASP A 305 17.01 2.73 9.93
N ARG A 306 16.43 2.55 8.73
CA ARG A 306 16.70 3.40 7.57
C ARG A 306 15.84 4.67 7.53
N CYS A 307 14.83 4.74 8.39
CA CYS A 307 13.97 5.91 8.47
C CYS A 307 14.73 7.07 9.12
N MET A 308 14.92 8.16 8.39
CA MET A 308 15.64 9.35 8.89
C MET A 308 14.80 10.22 9.84
N TYR A 309 13.55 9.86 10.04
CA TYR A 309 12.67 10.59 10.95
C TYR A 309 12.75 9.98 12.34
N ASP A 310 12.93 10.83 13.34
CA ASP A 310 12.86 10.42 14.74
C ASP A 310 11.42 10.03 15.09
N LEU A 311 11.23 8.71 15.23
CA LEU A 311 9.90 8.14 15.53
C LEU A 311 9.80 7.91 17.04
N PRO A 312 8.98 8.69 17.76
CA PRO A 312 8.74 8.43 19.18
C PRO A 312 8.26 6.99 19.42
N GLU A 313 8.71 6.37 20.51
CA GLU A 313 8.35 4.99 20.85
C GLU A 313 6.84 4.77 21.03
N PHE A 314 6.12 5.84 21.38
CA PHE A 314 4.66 5.79 21.55
C PHE A 314 3.87 5.80 20.23
N VAL A 315 4.52 6.04 19.08
CA VAL A 315 3.87 5.91 17.77
C VAL A 315 3.64 4.43 17.48
N PRO A 316 2.38 3.96 17.41
CA PRO A 316 2.11 2.56 17.16
C PRO A 316 2.50 2.18 15.72
N LEU A 317 2.87 0.91 15.54
CA LEU A 317 2.94 0.31 14.21
C LEU A 317 1.58 -0.28 13.87
N TYR A 318 0.99 0.20 12.78
CA TYR A 318 -0.24 -0.35 12.23
C TYR A 318 0.08 -1.43 11.22
N ILE A 319 -0.45 -2.64 11.44
CA ILE A 319 -0.29 -3.78 10.52
C ILE A 319 -1.56 -3.87 9.66
N VAL A 320 -1.35 -3.93 8.37
CA VAL A 320 -2.36 -4.18 7.34
C VAL A 320 -1.91 -5.35 6.46
N GLY A 321 -2.69 -5.71 5.46
CA GLY A 321 -2.39 -6.80 4.53
C GLY A 321 -2.78 -8.19 5.03
N GLY A 322 -2.81 -9.14 4.12
CA GLY A 322 -3.29 -10.51 4.36
C GLY A 322 -2.29 -11.43 5.05
N GLY A 323 -1.00 -11.08 5.06
CA GLY A 323 0.07 -11.99 5.50
C GLY A 323 -0.01 -12.39 6.97
N PHE A 324 -0.41 -11.46 7.83
CA PHE A 324 -0.56 -11.70 9.27
C PHE A 324 -2.00 -11.78 9.75
N ASN A 325 -2.96 -11.23 9.01
CA ASN A 325 -4.35 -11.09 9.47
C ASN A 325 -5.05 -12.42 9.80
N PHE A 326 -4.60 -13.52 9.20
CA PHE A 326 -5.15 -14.85 9.48
C PHE A 326 -4.47 -15.57 10.65
N LEU A 327 -3.36 -15.04 11.18
CA LEU A 327 -2.61 -15.66 12.26
C LEU A 327 -3.15 -15.21 13.62
N ARG A 328 -3.97 -16.04 14.24
CA ARG A 328 -4.48 -15.75 15.58
C ARG A 328 -3.34 -15.65 16.60
N GLY A 329 -3.36 -14.59 17.42
CA GLY A 329 -2.35 -14.36 18.46
C GLY A 329 -1.03 -13.76 17.97
N VAL A 330 -0.85 -13.52 16.68
CA VAL A 330 0.37 -12.94 16.09
C VAL A 330 0.73 -11.57 16.68
N LYS A 331 -0.27 -10.76 17.02
CA LYS A 331 -0.09 -9.42 17.63
C LYS A 331 0.87 -9.45 18.84
N SER A 332 0.76 -10.45 19.71
CA SER A 332 1.59 -10.58 20.89
C SER A 332 3.06 -10.84 20.56
N ILE A 333 3.33 -11.64 19.53
CA ILE A 333 4.69 -11.92 19.06
C ILE A 333 5.30 -10.68 18.45
N VAL A 334 4.58 -10.05 17.52
CA VAL A 334 5.04 -8.85 16.81
C VAL A 334 5.32 -7.70 17.80
N SER A 335 4.40 -7.41 18.74
CA SER A 335 4.59 -6.36 19.75
C SER A 335 5.79 -6.64 20.63
N ARG A 336 6.00 -7.89 21.05
CA ARG A 336 7.14 -8.28 21.90
C ARG A 336 8.45 -8.15 21.15
N LYS A 337 8.50 -8.61 19.89
CA LYS A 337 9.72 -8.59 19.07
C LYS A 337 10.14 -7.17 18.72
N LEU A 338 9.21 -6.35 18.25
CA LEU A 338 9.45 -4.95 17.87
C LEU A 338 9.52 -3.98 19.05
N LYS A 339 9.23 -4.43 20.28
CA LYS A 339 9.17 -3.58 21.50
C LYS A 339 8.35 -2.31 21.29
N ARG A 340 7.29 -2.39 20.49
CA ARG A 340 6.43 -1.28 20.09
C ARG A 340 4.97 -1.69 20.20
N GLN A 341 4.09 -0.73 20.46
CA GLN A 341 2.66 -0.96 20.34
C GLN A 341 2.33 -1.31 18.88
N VAL A 342 1.56 -2.36 18.68
CA VAL A 342 1.12 -2.84 17.38
C VAL A 342 -0.40 -2.87 17.34
N GLU A 343 -0.98 -2.34 16.26
CA GLU A 343 -2.42 -2.38 16.01
C GLU A 343 -2.68 -3.01 14.64
N PHE A 344 -3.66 -3.91 14.58
CA PHE A 344 -4.13 -4.47 13.32
C PHE A 344 -5.28 -3.62 12.82
N VAL A 345 -5.17 -3.13 11.60
CA VAL A 345 -6.18 -2.26 10.97
C VAL A 345 -6.68 -2.96 9.72
N SER A 346 -7.99 -2.90 9.54
CA SER A 346 -8.66 -3.34 8.31
C SER A 346 -9.68 -2.29 7.92
N SER A 347 -10.03 -2.24 6.64
CA SER A 347 -11.09 -1.37 6.17
C SER A 347 -12.42 -1.66 6.89
N VAL A 348 -13.07 -0.61 7.36
CA VAL A 348 -14.32 -0.71 8.13
C VAL A 348 -15.57 -0.64 7.21
N GLY A 349 -15.37 -0.48 5.91
CA GLY A 349 -16.39 0.08 5.03
C GLY A 349 -17.51 -0.84 4.59
N MET A 350 -17.31 -2.14 4.37
CA MET A 350 -18.37 -3.03 3.89
C MET A 350 -18.22 -4.44 4.43
N LYS A 351 -19.35 -5.02 4.87
CA LYS A 351 -19.43 -6.39 5.43
C LYS A 351 -19.02 -7.51 4.46
N GLU A 352 -18.81 -7.20 3.19
CA GLU A 352 -18.51 -8.16 2.13
C GLU A 352 -17.08 -8.06 1.62
N LEU A 353 -16.31 -7.02 2.02
CA LEU A 353 -14.93 -6.84 1.59
C LEU A 353 -13.96 -7.51 2.56
N ARG A 354 -12.87 -8.00 1.97
CA ARG A 354 -11.85 -8.71 2.73
C ARG A 354 -11.02 -7.71 3.53
N PRO A 355 -10.54 -8.04 4.73
CA PRO A 355 -9.78 -7.12 5.58
C PRO A 355 -8.47 -6.56 4.96
N TYR A 356 -8.11 -7.01 3.77
CA TYR A 356 -6.86 -6.69 3.08
C TYR A 356 -7.04 -5.94 1.75
N ASP A 357 -8.26 -5.54 1.39
CA ASP A 357 -8.54 -4.76 0.16
C ASP A 357 -8.35 -3.23 0.40
N ALA A 358 -7.49 -2.84 1.35
CA ALA A 358 -7.35 -1.44 1.77
C ALA A 358 -6.70 -0.54 0.71
N SER A 359 -5.81 -1.07 -0.12
CA SER A 359 -5.19 -0.33 -1.23
C SER A 359 -6.20 0.00 -2.31
N GLU A 360 -7.00 -0.98 -2.72
CA GLU A 360 -8.01 -0.84 -3.77
C GLU A 360 -9.13 0.13 -3.33
N GLU A 361 -9.63 -0.05 -2.11
CA GLU A 361 -10.62 0.87 -1.53
C GLU A 361 -10.07 2.28 -1.38
N GLY A 362 -8.82 2.40 -0.94
CA GLY A 362 -8.11 3.66 -0.81
C GLY A 362 -7.98 4.39 -2.14
N MET A 363 -7.64 3.69 -3.21
CA MET A 363 -7.57 4.26 -4.55
C MET A 363 -8.94 4.75 -5.02
N LEU A 364 -9.99 3.92 -4.89
CA LEU A 364 -11.35 4.34 -5.24
C LEU A 364 -11.80 5.56 -4.44
N ASN A 365 -11.51 5.58 -3.14
CA ASN A 365 -11.86 6.71 -2.28
C ASN A 365 -11.17 8.01 -2.71
N ILE A 366 -9.88 7.97 -3.04
CA ILE A 366 -9.13 9.13 -3.53
C ILE A 366 -9.74 9.64 -4.82
N ILE A 367 -9.98 8.76 -5.79
CA ILE A 367 -10.45 9.13 -7.12
C ILE A 367 -11.85 9.72 -7.07
N LEU A 368 -12.75 9.11 -6.29
CA LEU A 368 -14.17 9.45 -6.29
C LEU A 368 -14.51 10.60 -5.34
N ASN A 369 -13.83 10.68 -4.19
CA ASN A 369 -14.23 11.62 -3.14
C ASN A 369 -13.24 12.77 -2.93
N TYR A 370 -12.01 12.67 -3.47
CA TYR A 370 -10.95 13.65 -3.27
C TYR A 370 -10.31 14.07 -4.60
N SER A 371 -11.14 14.42 -5.60
CA SER A 371 -10.68 14.82 -6.94
C SER A 371 -9.72 16.02 -6.91
N ASP A 372 -9.93 16.98 -6.02
CA ASP A 372 -9.02 18.11 -5.82
C ASP A 372 -7.65 17.66 -5.30
N MET A 373 -7.61 16.59 -4.49
CA MET A 373 -6.38 15.98 -4.03
C MET A 373 -5.69 15.23 -5.17
N LEU A 374 -6.43 14.57 -6.05
CA LEU A 374 -5.92 13.94 -7.26
C LEU A 374 -5.16 14.92 -8.15
N GLU A 375 -5.71 16.11 -8.39
CA GLU A 375 -5.03 17.15 -9.18
C GLU A 375 -3.73 17.64 -8.53
N SER A 376 -3.64 17.57 -7.20
CA SER A 376 -2.46 17.96 -6.44
C SER A 376 -1.48 16.81 -6.17
N VAL A 377 -1.92 15.55 -6.29
CA VAL A 377 -1.14 14.35 -5.97
C VAL A 377 -0.62 13.67 -7.23
N LEU A 378 -1.41 13.62 -8.30
CA LEU A 378 -0.98 13.00 -9.55
C LEU A 378 -0.16 13.97 -10.38
N VAL A 379 0.95 13.49 -10.89
CA VAL A 379 1.73 14.21 -11.90
C VAL A 379 0.99 14.09 -13.24
N LYS A 380 0.64 15.22 -13.82
CA LYS A 380 0.06 15.23 -15.17
C LYS A 380 1.11 14.71 -16.14
N ASN A 381 0.89 13.54 -16.72
CA ASN A 381 1.71 13.04 -17.81
C ASN A 381 1.73 14.11 -18.92
N LYS A 382 2.93 14.59 -19.25
CA LYS A 382 3.17 15.54 -20.35
C LYS A 382 3.04 14.85 -21.68
#